data_88e8f589b32e5cb465e55ff94a535703
#
_entry.id   88e8f589b32e5cb465e55ff94a535703
#
_cell.length_a   1.000
_cell.length_b   1.000
_cell.length_c   1.000
_cell.angle_alpha   90.00
_cell.angle_beta   90.00
_cell.angle_gamma   90.00
#
_symmetry.space_group_name_H-M   'P 1'
#
loop_
_entity.id
_entity.type
_entity.pdbx_description
1 polymer ?
#
loop_
_entity_poly.entity_id
_entity_poly.type
_entity_poly.pdbx_seq_one_letter_code
_entity_poly.pdbx_strand_id
1 'polypeptide(L)'
;MATATQKRKTTPAGISIAPDTLRKALATVRAAVGGMARPVLQNVYIGGGVVEATDLEMRISCEIDYQGPEILLPYARLSAILGAASSQEVLIGVGESSCTISIGSSKWTLPTEPATEFPAWSVADAARKPVARIPADQFARAVRSVSYAADNESSRYALGGVMVEVQDGSATFVATDGRRLSRYDVEIDQAVDPSATLWPSRAINTIAALASHSEGAVQLESAGSELIATIEGIVVASRVVEGRYPRWRDVFPEREASATVADRQEMLAATRQAAIVTSEQSKGVTYSITSEGISLAAKSSEAGESSVTCPILDFGQAATVKLDPVFVCDFLKACDDGEPVEIEAVDSSSAVVLRSGDCRGVIMPLCEE
;
A
#
# COMPACT_ATOMS: atom_id res chain seq x y z
N MET A 1 71.32 12.45 -7.83
CA MET A 1 70.14 13.19 -7.43
C MET A 1 69.01 12.80 -8.34
N ALA A 2 68.12 11.94 -7.88
CA ALA A 2 66.95 11.50 -8.65
C ALA A 2 65.72 12.18 -8.07
N THR A 3 65.14 13.07 -8.84
CA THR A 3 63.94 13.83 -8.48
C THR A 3 62.72 12.94 -8.64
N ALA A 4 62.11 12.50 -7.52
CA ALA A 4 60.89 11.75 -7.53
C ALA A 4 59.73 12.70 -7.91
N THR A 5 59.20 12.57 -9.10
CA THR A 5 57.98 13.25 -9.54
C THR A 5 56.76 12.62 -8.84
N GLN A 6 56.24 13.25 -7.80
CA GLN A 6 54.96 12.91 -7.20
C GLN A 6 53.85 13.16 -8.23
N LYS A 7 53.30 12.09 -8.78
CA LYS A 7 52.05 12.15 -9.52
C LYS A 7 50.96 12.67 -8.58
N ARG A 8 50.52 13.91 -8.78
CA ARG A 8 49.28 14.43 -8.20
C ARG A 8 48.17 13.51 -8.65
N LYS A 9 47.59 12.75 -7.72
CA LYS A 9 46.28 12.08 -7.92
C LYS A 9 45.28 13.21 -8.13
N THR A 10 44.87 13.43 -9.36
CA THR A 10 43.68 14.23 -9.66
C THR A 10 42.49 13.53 -9.02
N THR A 11 41.94 14.09 -7.96
CA THR A 11 40.65 13.71 -7.42
C THR A 11 39.66 13.96 -8.55
N PRO A 12 38.87 12.96 -8.98
CA PRO A 12 37.82 13.20 -9.96
C PRO A 12 36.90 14.30 -9.42
N ALA A 13 36.47 15.19 -10.31
CA ALA A 13 35.54 16.26 -9.94
C ALA A 13 34.34 15.66 -9.26
N GLY A 14 34.17 15.93 -7.98
CA GLY A 14 33.01 15.42 -7.20
C GLY A 14 31.74 16.09 -7.70
N ILE A 15 30.72 15.30 -7.88
CA ILE A 15 29.39 15.78 -8.25
C ILE A 15 28.64 16.12 -6.98
N SER A 16 28.08 17.33 -6.94
CA SER A 16 27.32 17.84 -5.79
C SER A 16 25.84 17.47 -5.91
N ILE A 17 25.28 16.99 -4.80
CA ILE A 17 23.82 16.76 -4.64
C ILE A 17 23.38 17.38 -3.31
N ALA A 18 22.23 18.03 -3.31
CA ALA A 18 21.62 18.51 -2.09
C ALA A 18 21.27 17.32 -1.15
N PRO A 19 21.71 17.32 0.12
CA PRO A 19 21.46 16.20 1.05
C PRO A 19 19.99 15.86 1.20
N ASP A 20 19.12 16.85 1.25
CA ASP A 20 17.68 16.65 1.45
C ASP A 20 17.03 16.00 0.23
N THR A 21 17.47 16.35 -0.97
CA THR A 21 17.04 15.70 -2.21
C THR A 21 17.39 14.21 -2.19
N LEU A 22 18.64 13.89 -1.85
CA LEU A 22 19.10 12.50 -1.80
C LEU A 22 18.43 11.71 -0.65
N ARG A 23 18.22 12.34 0.53
CA ARG A 23 17.48 11.72 1.64
C ARG A 23 16.05 11.38 1.25
N LYS A 24 15.34 12.31 0.61
CA LYS A 24 13.96 12.09 0.13
C LYS A 24 13.92 10.97 -0.89
N ALA A 25 14.81 10.99 -1.89
CA ALA A 25 14.87 9.94 -2.90
C ALA A 25 15.17 8.57 -2.28
N LEU A 26 16.11 8.45 -1.33
CA LEU A 26 16.37 7.20 -0.62
C LEU A 26 15.19 6.73 0.22
N ALA A 27 14.48 7.63 0.88
CA ALA A 27 13.27 7.28 1.62
C ALA A 27 12.17 6.74 0.69
N THR A 28 12.02 7.36 -0.48
CA THR A 28 11.08 6.95 -1.53
C THR A 28 11.36 5.54 -2.04
N VAL A 29 12.62 5.23 -2.39
CA VAL A 29 12.98 3.93 -2.98
C VAL A 29 13.14 2.81 -1.95
N ARG A 30 13.10 3.12 -0.65
CA ARG A 30 13.35 2.16 0.44
C ARG A 30 12.54 0.89 0.34
N ALA A 31 11.25 1.00 -0.03
CA ALA A 31 10.34 -0.14 -0.09
C ALA A 31 10.73 -1.17 -1.14
N ALA A 32 11.54 -0.79 -2.15
CA ALA A 32 12.03 -1.67 -3.20
C ALA A 32 13.47 -2.15 -2.98
N VAL A 33 14.12 -1.79 -1.89
CA VAL A 33 15.48 -2.30 -1.59
C VAL A 33 15.38 -3.79 -1.25
N GLY A 34 16.12 -4.62 -1.99
CA GLY A 34 16.07 -6.08 -1.86
C GLY A 34 16.75 -6.62 -0.61
N GLY A 35 16.45 -7.88 -0.31
CA GLY A 35 16.99 -8.60 0.83
C GLY A 35 18.39 -9.19 0.60
N MET A 36 18.92 -9.90 1.62
CA MET A 36 20.29 -10.43 1.63
C MET A 36 20.56 -11.56 0.62
N ALA A 37 19.54 -12.15 0.02
CA ALA A 37 19.70 -13.26 -0.91
C ALA A 37 20.48 -12.89 -2.20
N ARG A 38 20.43 -11.62 -2.59
CA ARG A 38 21.19 -11.08 -3.74
C ARG A 38 21.82 -9.75 -3.33
N PRO A 39 23.12 -9.70 -3.03
CA PRO A 39 23.81 -8.51 -2.54
C PRO A 39 23.62 -7.26 -3.39
N VAL A 40 23.61 -7.40 -4.72
CA VAL A 40 23.41 -6.26 -5.64
C VAL A 40 22.09 -5.53 -5.40
N LEU A 41 21.04 -6.24 -4.97
CA LEU A 41 19.73 -5.65 -4.68
C LEU A 41 19.68 -4.85 -3.36
N GLN A 42 20.71 -4.94 -2.52
CA GLN A 42 20.86 -4.09 -1.34
C GLN A 42 21.45 -2.71 -1.67
N ASN A 43 21.84 -2.54 -2.91
CA ASN A 43 22.34 -1.25 -3.42
C ASN A 43 21.19 -0.43 -4.00
N VAL A 44 21.41 0.87 -4.05
CA VAL A 44 20.63 1.80 -4.86
C VAL A 44 21.45 2.20 -6.07
N TYR A 45 20.80 2.27 -7.21
CA TYR A 45 21.35 2.85 -8.42
C TYR A 45 21.14 4.36 -8.38
N ILE A 46 22.17 5.11 -8.72
CA ILE A 46 22.12 6.56 -8.91
C ILE A 46 22.76 6.87 -10.26
N GLY A 47 21.99 7.37 -11.19
CA GLY A 47 22.46 7.66 -12.55
C GLY A 47 21.32 8.11 -13.44
N GLY A 48 21.62 8.72 -14.58
CA GLY A 48 20.61 9.14 -15.55
C GLY A 48 19.53 10.10 -15.00
N GLY A 49 19.84 10.84 -13.94
CA GLY A 49 18.87 11.74 -13.30
C GLY A 49 17.90 11.05 -12.33
N VAL A 50 18.16 9.81 -11.90
CA VAL A 50 17.29 9.08 -10.99
C VAL A 50 18.05 8.39 -9.85
N VAL A 51 17.33 8.12 -8.76
CA VAL A 51 17.68 7.11 -7.74
C VAL A 51 16.71 5.95 -7.88
N GLU A 52 17.22 4.73 -7.97
CA GLU A 52 16.39 3.54 -8.14
C GLU A 52 16.75 2.44 -7.16
N ALA A 53 15.75 1.64 -6.78
CA ALA A 53 15.92 0.37 -6.11
C ALA A 53 14.96 -0.68 -6.68
N THR A 54 15.31 -1.94 -6.54
CA THR A 54 14.46 -3.07 -6.93
C THR A 54 14.78 -4.31 -6.12
N ASP A 55 13.76 -5.13 -5.87
CA ASP A 55 13.88 -6.48 -5.34
C ASP A 55 13.46 -7.55 -6.37
N LEU A 56 13.27 -7.13 -7.65
CA LEU A 56 12.82 -7.91 -8.82
C LEU A 56 11.29 -8.13 -8.88
N GLU A 57 10.55 -7.90 -7.79
CA GLU A 57 9.09 -7.93 -7.79
C GLU A 57 8.53 -6.52 -7.94
N MET A 58 9.19 -5.57 -7.31
CA MET A 58 8.86 -4.16 -7.37
C MET A 58 10.11 -3.33 -7.65
N ARG A 59 9.96 -2.27 -8.41
CA ARG A 59 10.98 -1.25 -8.66
C ARG A 59 10.42 0.12 -8.35
N ILE A 60 11.23 0.97 -7.74
CA ILE A 60 10.90 2.37 -7.50
C ILE A 60 12.03 3.21 -8.05
N SER A 61 11.68 4.17 -8.91
CA SER A 61 12.57 5.19 -9.45
C SER A 61 12.09 6.56 -9.01
N CYS A 62 13.01 7.41 -8.57
CA CYS A 62 12.74 8.77 -8.13
C CYS A 62 13.65 9.74 -8.88
N GLU A 63 13.08 10.71 -9.58
CA GLU A 63 13.83 11.74 -10.30
C GLU A 63 14.62 12.62 -9.34
N ILE A 64 15.88 12.90 -9.70
CA ILE A 64 16.78 13.82 -9.01
C ILE A 64 17.58 14.63 -10.01
N ASP A 65 18.02 15.82 -9.63
CA ASP A 65 18.99 16.58 -10.43
C ASP A 65 20.41 16.01 -10.21
N TYR A 66 20.75 14.98 -10.99
CA TYR A 66 22.05 14.32 -10.98
C TYR A 66 22.55 14.08 -12.39
N GLN A 67 23.70 14.66 -12.73
CA GLN A 67 24.34 14.59 -14.05
C GLN A 67 25.67 13.82 -13.99
N GLY A 68 25.86 12.98 -12.98
CA GLY A 68 27.08 12.22 -12.77
C GLY A 68 27.08 10.84 -13.44
N PRO A 69 28.21 10.11 -13.31
CA PRO A 69 28.28 8.73 -13.77
C PRO A 69 27.33 7.82 -12.97
N GLU A 70 26.93 6.76 -13.61
CA GLU A 70 26.09 5.72 -12.98
C GLU A 70 26.87 4.98 -11.89
N ILE A 71 26.27 4.83 -10.71
CA ILE A 71 26.89 4.19 -9.55
C ILE A 71 25.89 3.31 -8.79
N LEU A 72 26.41 2.26 -8.18
CA LEU A 72 25.69 1.46 -7.19
C LEU A 72 26.26 1.69 -5.80
N LEU A 73 25.42 2.05 -4.85
CA LEU A 73 25.83 2.29 -3.47
C LEU A 73 24.98 1.49 -2.48
N PRO A 74 25.61 0.90 -1.43
CA PRO A 74 24.88 0.19 -0.39
C PRO A 74 23.87 1.12 0.31
N TYR A 75 22.58 0.84 0.13
CA TYR A 75 21.48 1.66 0.67
C TYR A 75 21.64 1.97 2.16
N ALA A 76 21.88 0.94 2.98
CA ALA A 76 21.97 1.09 4.43
C ALA A 76 23.11 2.01 4.85
N ARG A 77 24.27 1.93 4.18
CA ARG A 77 25.43 2.76 4.47
C ARG A 77 25.22 4.20 4.04
N LEU A 78 24.72 4.39 2.81
CA LEU A 78 24.41 5.72 2.28
C LEU A 78 23.35 6.42 3.13
N SER A 79 22.29 5.72 3.49
CA SER A 79 21.22 6.24 4.36
C SER A 79 21.75 6.65 5.74
N ALA A 80 22.63 5.82 6.35
CA ALA A 80 23.24 6.14 7.65
C ALA A 80 24.16 7.38 7.57
N ILE A 81 24.96 7.50 6.51
CA ILE A 81 25.83 8.66 6.28
C ILE A 81 25.00 9.95 6.17
N LEU A 82 23.94 9.91 5.36
CA LEU A 82 23.05 11.06 5.17
C LEU A 82 22.25 11.39 6.44
N GLY A 83 21.87 10.40 7.22
CA GLY A 83 21.19 10.59 8.51
C GLY A 83 22.06 11.30 9.56
N ALA A 84 23.37 11.07 9.52
CA ALA A 84 24.34 11.71 10.41
C ALA A 84 24.88 13.06 9.89
N ALA A 85 24.58 13.42 8.64
CA ALA A 85 25.12 14.61 8.00
C ALA A 85 24.33 15.88 8.35
N SER A 86 25.06 16.99 8.52
CA SER A 86 24.47 18.33 8.53
C SER A 86 24.02 18.75 7.12
N SER A 87 23.37 19.89 7.00
CA SER A 87 22.80 20.45 5.75
C SER A 87 23.82 20.92 4.69
N GLN A 88 25.04 20.36 4.67
CA GLN A 88 26.08 20.70 3.68
C GLN A 88 25.92 19.81 2.43
N GLU A 89 26.40 20.31 1.29
CA GLU A 89 26.41 19.55 0.03
C GLU A 89 27.11 18.21 0.16
N VAL A 90 26.54 17.20 -0.50
CA VAL A 90 27.11 15.86 -0.65
C VAL A 90 27.92 15.82 -1.94
N LEU A 91 29.22 15.64 -1.82
CA LEU A 91 30.11 15.45 -2.96
C LEU A 91 30.35 13.95 -3.17
N ILE A 92 30.05 13.47 -4.35
CA ILE A 92 30.22 12.07 -4.74
C ILE A 92 31.39 11.98 -5.73
N GLY A 93 32.46 11.31 -5.35
CA GLY A 93 33.60 11.02 -6.22
C GLY A 93 33.62 9.53 -6.57
N VAL A 94 33.52 9.22 -7.85
CA VAL A 94 33.45 7.84 -8.34
C VAL A 94 34.84 7.35 -8.76
N GLY A 95 35.24 6.19 -8.21
CA GLY A 95 36.45 5.46 -8.60
C GLY A 95 36.12 4.13 -9.25
N GLU A 96 37.10 3.34 -9.62
CA GLU A 96 36.89 2.05 -10.34
C GLU A 96 36.14 1.00 -9.52
N SER A 97 36.40 0.89 -8.21
CA SER A 97 35.82 -0.11 -7.31
C SER A 97 35.32 0.50 -5.99
N SER A 98 35.35 1.79 -5.86
CA SER A 98 34.92 2.51 -4.65
C SER A 98 34.38 3.88 -4.99
N CYS A 99 33.43 4.32 -4.18
CA CYS A 99 32.86 5.65 -4.25
C CYS A 99 33.23 6.41 -2.97
N THR A 100 33.62 7.67 -3.12
CA THR A 100 33.89 8.57 -2.01
C THR A 100 32.73 9.52 -1.82
N ILE A 101 32.19 9.56 -0.61
CA ILE A 101 31.17 10.51 -0.20
C ILE A 101 31.83 11.51 0.75
N SER A 102 31.72 12.79 0.44
CA SER A 102 32.25 13.86 1.28
C SER A 102 31.17 14.85 1.65
N ILE A 103 31.08 15.17 2.94
CA ILE A 103 30.11 16.12 3.49
C ILE A 103 30.87 17.00 4.49
N GLY A 104 31.06 18.26 4.12
CA GLY A 104 31.97 19.16 4.87
C GLY A 104 33.36 18.62 4.97
N SER A 105 33.91 18.47 6.19
CA SER A 105 35.22 17.89 6.45
C SER A 105 35.23 16.36 6.54
N SER A 106 34.04 15.72 6.56
CA SER A 106 33.92 14.28 6.72
C SER A 106 33.97 13.56 5.36
N LYS A 107 34.61 12.39 5.35
CA LYS A 107 34.80 11.60 4.13
C LYS A 107 34.61 10.11 4.41
N TRP A 108 33.81 9.47 3.58
CA TRP A 108 33.59 8.02 3.59
C TRP A 108 33.96 7.42 2.25
N THR A 109 34.53 6.24 2.26
CA THR A 109 34.79 5.47 1.04
C THR A 109 33.97 4.18 1.13
N LEU A 110 33.02 4.03 0.22
CA LEU A 110 32.13 2.85 0.13
C LEU A 110 32.56 1.98 -1.06
N PRO A 111 32.47 0.66 -0.94
CA PRO A 111 32.59 -0.21 -2.11
C PRO A 111 31.45 0.10 -3.08
N THR A 112 31.70 0.01 -4.35
CA THR A 112 30.72 0.13 -5.42
C THR A 112 30.87 -1.06 -6.37
N GLU A 113 29.76 -1.55 -6.90
CA GLU A 113 29.71 -2.53 -7.97
C GLU A 113 29.50 -1.81 -9.31
N PRO A 114 29.84 -2.45 -10.45
CA PRO A 114 29.53 -1.88 -11.75
C PRO A 114 28.02 -1.62 -11.89
N ALA A 115 27.65 -0.45 -12.38
CA ALA A 115 26.25 -0.10 -12.59
C ALA A 115 25.50 -1.07 -13.51
N THR A 116 26.24 -1.75 -14.40
CA THR A 116 25.71 -2.79 -15.29
C THR A 116 25.20 -4.05 -14.57
N GLU A 117 25.60 -4.25 -13.31
CA GLU A 117 25.10 -5.37 -12.48
C GLU A 117 23.68 -5.08 -11.92
N PHE A 118 23.26 -3.82 -11.95
CA PHE A 118 21.89 -3.48 -11.54
C PHE A 118 20.88 -4.02 -12.56
N PRO A 119 19.82 -4.72 -12.11
CA PRO A 119 18.87 -5.31 -13.03
C PRO A 119 18.23 -4.27 -13.95
N ALA A 120 18.41 -4.42 -15.26
CA ALA A 120 17.78 -3.54 -16.23
C ALA A 120 16.26 -3.69 -16.17
N TRP A 121 15.56 -2.57 -16.26
CA TRP A 121 14.10 -2.55 -16.42
C TRP A 121 13.80 -2.36 -17.91
N SER A 122 13.08 -3.29 -18.49
CA SER A 122 12.95 -3.37 -19.96
C SER A 122 11.57 -3.03 -20.50
N VAL A 123 10.71 -2.35 -19.73
CA VAL A 123 9.40 -1.94 -20.28
C VAL A 123 9.61 -0.78 -21.26
N ALA A 124 9.51 -1.08 -22.53
CA ALA A 124 9.49 -0.04 -23.56
C ALA A 124 8.25 0.85 -23.38
N ASP A 125 8.42 2.16 -23.43
CA ASP A 125 7.31 3.13 -23.32
C ASP A 125 6.18 2.85 -24.32
N ALA A 126 6.51 2.34 -25.50
CA ALA A 126 5.56 1.95 -26.54
C ALA A 126 4.61 0.80 -26.15
N ALA A 127 4.93 0.04 -25.10
CA ALA A 127 4.09 -1.05 -24.62
C ALA A 127 3.13 -0.62 -23.48
N ARG A 128 3.26 0.60 -22.98
CA ARG A 128 2.43 1.12 -21.89
C ARG A 128 1.04 1.49 -22.41
N LYS A 129 0.03 0.99 -21.69
CA LYS A 129 -1.38 1.33 -21.93
C LYS A 129 -1.91 2.05 -20.68
N PRO A 130 -2.55 3.21 -20.86
CA PRO A 130 -3.17 3.90 -19.73
C PRO A 130 -4.29 3.06 -19.13
N VAL A 131 -4.37 3.02 -17.82
CA VAL A 131 -5.43 2.36 -17.04
C VAL A 131 -6.33 3.41 -16.41
N ALA A 132 -5.75 4.36 -15.65
CA ALA A 132 -6.49 5.44 -15.04
C ALA A 132 -5.56 6.59 -14.65
N ARG A 133 -6.14 7.78 -14.48
CA ARG A 133 -5.52 8.92 -13.82
C ARG A 133 -6.43 9.37 -12.67
N ILE A 134 -5.95 9.24 -11.44
CA ILE A 134 -6.75 9.43 -10.22
C ILE A 134 -6.08 10.49 -9.35
N PRO A 135 -6.79 11.48 -8.79
CA PRO A 135 -6.21 12.40 -7.82
C PRO A 135 -5.54 11.64 -6.66
N ALA A 136 -4.36 12.11 -6.24
CA ALA A 136 -3.51 11.35 -5.32
C ALA A 136 -4.18 11.08 -3.97
N ASP A 137 -4.93 12.04 -3.44
CA ASP A 137 -5.70 11.90 -2.20
C ASP A 137 -6.82 10.86 -2.34
N GLN A 138 -7.56 10.87 -3.47
CA GLN A 138 -8.63 9.90 -3.74
C GLN A 138 -8.05 8.49 -3.94
N PHE A 139 -6.92 8.36 -4.63
CA PHE A 139 -6.23 7.08 -4.78
C PHE A 139 -5.79 6.52 -3.43
N ALA A 140 -5.13 7.33 -2.60
CA ALA A 140 -4.68 6.92 -1.27
C ALA A 140 -5.85 6.51 -0.38
N ARG A 141 -6.97 7.24 -0.46
CA ARG A 141 -8.21 6.92 0.24
C ARG A 141 -8.81 5.58 -0.23
N ALA A 142 -8.97 5.39 -1.54
CA ALA A 142 -9.51 4.17 -2.11
C ALA A 142 -8.70 2.94 -1.70
N VAL A 143 -7.37 3.00 -1.81
CA VAL A 143 -6.50 1.89 -1.41
C VAL A 143 -6.60 1.60 0.08
N ARG A 144 -6.57 2.62 0.95
CA ARG A 144 -6.74 2.45 2.40
C ARG A 144 -8.07 1.79 2.74
N SER A 145 -9.13 2.15 2.02
CA SER A 145 -10.48 1.65 2.24
C SER A 145 -10.68 0.19 1.86
N VAL A 146 -9.78 -0.41 1.07
CA VAL A 146 -9.96 -1.79 0.60
C VAL A 146 -8.81 -2.72 0.96
N SER A 147 -7.57 -2.25 1.02
CA SER A 147 -6.37 -3.10 1.07
C SER A 147 -6.32 -4.02 2.30
N TYR A 148 -6.98 -3.65 3.40
CA TYR A 148 -7.07 -4.47 4.61
C TYR A 148 -7.81 -5.80 4.40
N ALA A 149 -8.65 -5.88 3.36
CA ALA A 149 -9.44 -7.06 3.05
C ALA A 149 -8.70 -8.05 2.13
N ALA A 150 -7.51 -7.70 1.61
CA ALA A 150 -6.70 -8.63 0.82
C ALA A 150 -6.12 -9.75 1.67
N ASP A 151 -5.96 -10.93 1.08
CA ASP A 151 -5.33 -12.08 1.73
C ASP A 151 -3.80 -12.01 1.54
N ASN A 152 -3.11 -11.64 2.60
CA ASN A 152 -1.64 -11.54 2.58
C ASN A 152 -0.93 -12.89 2.81
N GLU A 153 -1.66 -13.95 3.17
CA GLU A 153 -1.10 -15.25 3.52
C GLU A 153 -1.29 -16.33 2.44
N SER A 154 -2.25 -16.16 1.54
CA SER A 154 -2.58 -17.17 0.53
C SER A 154 -1.71 -17.07 -0.71
N SER A 155 -0.93 -18.13 -0.96
CA SER A 155 -0.21 -18.34 -2.23
C SER A 155 -1.08 -19.01 -3.33
N ARG A 156 -2.32 -19.38 -3.02
CA ARG A 156 -3.15 -20.24 -3.90
C ARG A 156 -4.06 -19.49 -4.86
N TYR A 157 -4.39 -18.25 -4.57
CA TYR A 157 -5.34 -17.48 -5.37
C TYR A 157 -4.86 -16.04 -5.55
N ALA A 158 -5.38 -15.39 -6.57
CA ALA A 158 -5.14 -13.98 -6.84
C ALA A 158 -5.78 -13.03 -5.78
N LEU A 159 -5.77 -13.42 -4.49
CA LEU A 159 -6.36 -12.66 -3.39
C LEU A 159 -5.37 -11.75 -2.67
N GLY A 160 -4.06 -11.94 -2.92
CA GLY A 160 -2.97 -11.16 -2.30
C GLY A 160 -2.81 -9.75 -2.89
N GLY A 161 -3.85 -9.20 -3.49
CA GLY A 161 -3.79 -7.89 -4.14
C GLY A 161 -5.12 -7.16 -4.13
N VAL A 162 -5.06 -5.94 -4.67
CA VAL A 162 -6.22 -5.09 -4.89
C VAL A 162 -6.55 -5.08 -6.39
N MET A 163 -7.75 -5.47 -6.73
CA MET A 163 -8.29 -5.33 -8.08
C MET A 163 -8.66 -3.88 -8.32
N VAL A 164 -8.18 -3.31 -9.42
CA VAL A 164 -8.60 -2.00 -9.92
C VAL A 164 -9.29 -2.23 -11.25
N GLU A 165 -10.60 -2.04 -11.28
CA GLU A 165 -11.41 -2.11 -12.49
C GLU A 165 -11.79 -0.70 -12.93
N VAL A 166 -11.60 -0.41 -14.20
CA VAL A 166 -11.98 0.87 -14.80
C VAL A 166 -13.05 0.62 -15.84
N GLN A 167 -14.20 1.24 -15.64
CA GLN A 167 -15.34 1.14 -16.53
C GLN A 167 -16.26 2.36 -16.35
N ASP A 168 -16.84 2.87 -17.45
CA ASP A 168 -17.91 3.87 -17.44
C ASP A 168 -17.60 5.14 -16.61
N GLY A 169 -16.36 5.63 -16.67
CA GLY A 169 -15.95 6.84 -15.95
C GLY A 169 -15.71 6.61 -14.43
N SER A 170 -15.58 5.37 -14.00
CA SER A 170 -15.30 5.00 -12.61
C SER A 170 -14.11 4.05 -12.52
N ALA A 171 -13.30 4.23 -11.47
CA ALA A 171 -12.30 3.27 -11.03
C ALA A 171 -12.78 2.61 -9.74
N THR A 172 -13.08 1.32 -9.81
CA THR A 172 -13.53 0.49 -8.68
C THR A 172 -12.34 -0.25 -8.10
N PHE A 173 -12.06 -0.03 -6.82
CA PHE A 173 -11.04 -0.75 -6.04
C PHE A 173 -11.73 -1.85 -5.24
N VAL A 174 -11.20 -3.07 -5.30
CA VAL A 174 -11.77 -4.22 -4.57
C VAL A 174 -10.66 -5.08 -3.98
N ALA A 175 -10.87 -5.51 -2.74
CA ALA A 175 -10.03 -6.53 -2.11
C ALA A 175 -10.90 -7.54 -1.33
N THR A 176 -10.44 -8.78 -1.26
CA THR A 176 -11.13 -9.87 -0.54
C THR A 176 -10.15 -10.96 -0.11
N ASP A 177 -10.45 -11.61 1.02
CA ASP A 177 -9.80 -12.83 1.51
C ASP A 177 -10.70 -14.08 1.39
N GLY A 178 -11.88 -13.93 0.74
CA GLY A 178 -12.89 -14.98 0.61
C GLY A 178 -13.90 -15.06 1.77
N ARG A 179 -13.66 -14.34 2.89
CA ARG A 179 -14.57 -14.25 4.04
C ARG A 179 -15.13 -12.85 4.25
N ARG A 180 -14.40 -11.87 3.75
CA ARG A 180 -14.80 -10.47 3.68
C ARG A 180 -14.42 -9.88 2.33
N LEU A 181 -15.07 -8.81 1.96
CA LEU A 181 -14.78 -8.05 0.76
C LEU A 181 -14.91 -6.56 1.09
N SER A 182 -14.04 -5.75 0.53
CA SER A 182 -14.19 -4.29 0.56
C SER A 182 -14.14 -3.72 -0.85
N ARG A 183 -14.96 -2.72 -1.09
CA ARG A 183 -15.07 -1.97 -2.34
C ARG A 183 -15.07 -0.48 -2.07
N TYR A 184 -14.40 0.26 -2.95
CA TYR A 184 -14.43 1.72 -3.01
C TYR A 184 -14.45 2.18 -4.45
N ASP A 185 -15.32 3.13 -4.78
CA ASP A 185 -15.45 3.67 -6.12
C ASP A 185 -14.92 5.10 -6.18
N VAL A 186 -14.17 5.42 -7.23
CA VAL A 186 -13.65 6.76 -7.51
C VAL A 186 -14.14 7.18 -8.89
N GLU A 187 -14.78 8.33 -8.99
CA GLU A 187 -15.11 8.92 -10.28
C GLU A 187 -13.85 9.42 -10.98
N ILE A 188 -13.72 9.15 -12.27
CA ILE A 188 -12.60 9.58 -13.09
C ILE A 188 -13.11 10.34 -14.32
N ASP A 189 -12.55 11.52 -14.55
CA ASP A 189 -12.93 12.37 -15.68
C ASP A 189 -12.37 11.91 -17.04
N GLN A 190 -11.48 10.95 -17.03
CA GLN A 190 -10.79 10.50 -18.22
C GLN A 190 -11.50 9.31 -18.87
N ALA A 191 -11.86 9.46 -20.14
CA ALA A 191 -12.30 8.32 -20.95
C ALA A 191 -11.08 7.42 -21.24
N VAL A 192 -11.06 6.24 -20.65
CA VAL A 192 -10.09 5.16 -20.90
C VAL A 192 -10.84 3.90 -21.28
N ASP A 193 -10.18 3.00 -22.00
CA ASP A 193 -10.76 1.70 -22.33
C ASP A 193 -11.04 0.90 -21.04
N PRO A 194 -12.15 0.15 -20.98
CA PRO A 194 -12.44 -0.73 -19.86
C PRO A 194 -11.27 -1.67 -19.58
N SER A 195 -10.86 -1.74 -18.33
CA SER A 195 -9.70 -2.53 -17.93
C SER A 195 -9.86 -3.07 -16.52
N ALA A 196 -9.18 -4.18 -16.24
CA ALA A 196 -9.10 -4.76 -14.91
C ALA A 196 -7.65 -5.17 -14.64
N THR A 197 -7.07 -4.63 -13.58
CA THR A 197 -5.68 -4.88 -13.20
C THR A 197 -5.60 -5.30 -11.73
N LEU A 198 -4.84 -6.35 -11.44
CA LEU A 198 -4.66 -6.85 -10.08
C LEU A 198 -3.28 -6.45 -9.55
N TRP A 199 -3.29 -5.49 -8.66
CA TRP A 199 -2.09 -4.91 -8.06
C TRP A 199 -1.69 -5.68 -6.80
N PRO A 200 -0.42 -6.13 -6.67
CA PRO A 200 0.04 -6.72 -5.41
C PRO A 200 -0.17 -5.75 -4.24
N SER A 201 -0.64 -6.26 -3.11
CA SER A 201 -0.92 -5.44 -1.91
C SER A 201 0.26 -4.57 -1.51
N ARG A 202 1.48 -5.11 -1.57
CA ARG A 202 2.70 -4.36 -1.25
C ARG A 202 2.92 -3.17 -2.19
N ALA A 203 2.75 -3.38 -3.50
CA ALA A 203 2.97 -2.32 -4.49
C ALA A 203 1.92 -1.22 -4.36
N ILE A 204 0.63 -1.59 -4.33
CA ILE A 204 -0.44 -0.58 -4.28
C ILE A 204 -0.44 0.20 -2.97
N ASN A 205 -0.11 -0.43 -1.84
CA ASN A 205 0.04 0.26 -0.56
C ASN A 205 1.26 1.20 -0.54
N THR A 206 2.36 0.83 -1.22
CA THR A 206 3.51 1.72 -1.40
C THR A 206 3.13 2.95 -2.23
N ILE A 207 2.40 2.75 -3.34
CA ILE A 207 1.90 3.85 -4.18
C ILE A 207 0.96 4.75 -3.36
N ALA A 208 0.04 4.18 -2.59
CA ALA A 208 -0.88 4.93 -1.75
C ALA A 208 -0.17 5.76 -0.66
N ALA A 209 0.88 5.21 -0.06
CA ALA A 209 1.72 5.94 0.90
C ALA A 209 2.45 7.12 0.25
N LEU A 210 2.95 6.97 -0.98
CA LEU A 210 3.54 8.07 -1.75
C LEU A 210 2.48 9.10 -2.14
N ALA A 211 1.33 8.65 -2.62
CA ALA A 211 0.22 9.50 -3.03
C ALA A 211 -0.34 10.35 -1.88
N SER A 212 -0.33 9.83 -0.64
CA SER A 212 -0.84 10.59 0.53
C SER A 212 -0.03 11.85 0.86
N HIS A 213 1.13 12.03 0.26
CA HIS A 213 2.00 13.22 0.41
C HIS A 213 2.10 14.05 -0.87
N SER A 214 1.29 13.75 -1.90
CA SER A 214 1.27 14.42 -3.20
C SER A 214 -0.02 15.22 -3.36
N GLU A 215 0.07 16.38 -3.99
CA GLU A 215 -1.08 17.19 -4.41
C GLU A 215 -1.51 16.88 -5.86
N GLY A 216 -0.76 16.03 -6.56
CA GLY A 216 -0.95 15.70 -7.96
C GLY A 216 -1.94 14.56 -8.20
N ALA A 217 -1.66 13.75 -9.19
CA ALA A 217 -2.45 12.59 -9.55
C ALA A 217 -1.56 11.36 -9.75
N VAL A 218 -2.09 10.18 -9.44
CA VAL A 218 -1.51 8.89 -9.75
C VAL A 218 -1.93 8.51 -11.16
N GLN A 219 -0.96 8.31 -12.04
CA GLN A 219 -1.18 7.73 -13.37
C GLN A 219 -0.92 6.23 -13.29
N LEU A 220 -1.92 5.42 -13.60
CA LEU A 220 -1.83 3.96 -13.65
C LEU A 220 -1.73 3.52 -15.10
N GLU A 221 -0.77 2.64 -15.37
CA GLU A 221 -0.51 2.06 -16.68
C GLU A 221 -0.27 0.56 -16.54
N SER A 222 -0.53 -0.18 -17.60
CA SER A 222 -0.20 -1.60 -17.72
C SER A 222 0.72 -1.84 -18.92
N ALA A 223 1.66 -2.77 -18.78
CA ALA A 223 2.59 -3.12 -19.85
C ALA A 223 2.90 -4.63 -19.80
N GLY A 224 2.06 -5.42 -20.48
CA GLY A 224 2.17 -6.88 -20.44
C GLY A 224 1.91 -7.44 -19.04
N SER A 225 2.92 -8.02 -18.41
CA SER A 225 2.86 -8.56 -17.04
C SER A 225 3.27 -7.55 -15.96
N GLU A 226 3.38 -6.28 -16.31
CA GLU A 226 3.82 -5.23 -15.40
C GLU A 226 2.77 -4.13 -15.24
N LEU A 227 2.68 -3.61 -14.04
CA LEU A 227 1.84 -2.49 -13.65
C LEU A 227 2.75 -1.34 -13.25
N ILE A 228 2.44 -0.15 -13.74
CA ILE A 228 3.25 1.05 -13.54
C ILE A 228 2.37 2.14 -12.95
N ALA A 229 2.86 2.78 -11.91
CA ALA A 229 2.25 3.99 -11.34
C ALA A 229 3.25 5.13 -11.36
N THR A 230 2.83 6.29 -11.84
CA THR A 230 3.66 7.50 -11.89
C THR A 230 3.02 8.59 -11.03
N ILE A 231 3.82 9.22 -10.17
CA ILE A 231 3.42 10.30 -9.26
C ILE A 231 4.57 11.31 -9.19
N GLU A 232 4.42 12.50 -9.73
CA GLU A 232 5.38 13.63 -9.53
C GLU A 232 6.87 13.25 -9.67
N GLY A 233 7.25 12.57 -10.77
CA GLY A 233 8.64 12.15 -11.00
C GLY A 233 9.06 10.88 -10.24
N ILE A 234 8.11 10.23 -9.56
CA ILE A 234 8.30 8.92 -8.95
C ILE A 234 7.59 7.88 -9.81
N VAL A 235 8.29 6.82 -10.17
CA VAL A 235 7.73 5.68 -10.90
C VAL A 235 7.82 4.44 -10.03
N VAL A 236 6.69 3.81 -9.78
CA VAL A 236 6.60 2.50 -9.11
C VAL A 236 6.16 1.48 -10.15
N ALA A 237 6.95 0.47 -10.38
CA ALA A 237 6.59 -0.62 -11.28
C ALA A 237 6.59 -1.94 -10.50
N SER A 238 5.63 -2.81 -10.80
CA SER A 238 5.44 -4.09 -10.14
C SER A 238 4.93 -5.13 -11.12
N ARG A 239 5.22 -6.40 -10.85
CA ARG A 239 4.59 -7.49 -11.59
C ARG A 239 3.13 -7.63 -11.20
N VAL A 240 2.28 -8.02 -12.16
CA VAL A 240 0.88 -8.37 -11.88
C VAL A 240 0.82 -9.59 -10.95
N VAL A 241 -0.22 -9.67 -10.14
CA VAL A 241 -0.56 -10.93 -9.46
C VAL A 241 -1.15 -11.88 -10.50
N GLU A 242 -0.55 -13.05 -10.66
CA GLU A 242 -1.07 -14.07 -11.56
C GLU A 242 -2.25 -14.81 -10.94
N GLY A 243 -3.25 -15.13 -11.75
CA GLY A 243 -4.40 -15.92 -11.32
C GLY A 243 -5.74 -15.26 -11.64
N ARG A 244 -6.81 -15.99 -11.35
CA ARG A 244 -8.15 -15.50 -11.58
C ARG A 244 -8.70 -14.87 -10.30
N TYR A 245 -9.02 -13.58 -10.35
CA TYR A 245 -9.72 -12.90 -9.26
C TYR A 245 -11.19 -13.40 -9.18
N PRO A 246 -11.77 -13.52 -7.99
CA PRO A 246 -13.17 -13.93 -7.83
C PRO A 246 -14.14 -12.97 -8.54
N ARG A 247 -15.32 -13.46 -8.90
CA ARG A 247 -16.43 -12.62 -9.37
C ARG A 247 -17.03 -11.87 -8.18
N TRP A 248 -16.34 -10.83 -7.76
CA TRP A 248 -16.61 -10.08 -6.54
C TRP A 248 -18.01 -9.44 -6.52
N ARG A 249 -18.57 -9.12 -7.70
CA ARG A 249 -19.94 -8.57 -7.79
C ARG A 249 -21.00 -9.52 -7.28
N ASP A 250 -20.79 -10.82 -7.48
CA ASP A 250 -21.72 -11.87 -7.06
C ASP A 250 -21.78 -12.03 -5.52
N VAL A 251 -20.84 -11.40 -4.78
CA VAL A 251 -20.77 -11.45 -3.31
C VAL A 251 -21.71 -10.44 -2.67
N PHE A 252 -22.03 -9.34 -3.36
CA PHE A 252 -23.01 -8.38 -2.86
C PHE A 252 -24.41 -8.96 -3.02
N PRO A 253 -25.20 -9.07 -1.93
CA PRO A 253 -26.52 -9.64 -2.01
C PRO A 253 -27.47 -8.75 -2.82
N GLU A 254 -28.18 -9.34 -3.77
CA GLU A 254 -29.28 -8.70 -4.50
C GLU A 254 -30.56 -8.78 -3.66
N ARG A 255 -30.62 -7.99 -2.60
CA ARG A 255 -31.82 -7.94 -1.74
C ARG A 255 -32.08 -6.52 -1.28
N GLU A 256 -33.35 -6.21 -1.04
CA GLU A 256 -33.77 -5.02 -0.31
C GLU A 256 -33.82 -5.36 1.18
N ALA A 257 -32.95 -4.76 1.98
CA ALA A 257 -32.97 -4.85 3.42
C ALA A 257 -32.77 -3.45 3.99
N SER A 258 -33.51 -3.11 5.04
CA SER A 258 -33.36 -1.82 5.69
C SER A 258 -32.11 -1.82 6.56
N ALA A 259 -31.19 -0.89 6.30
CA ALA A 259 -29.98 -0.73 7.07
C ALA A 259 -30.25 -0.04 8.41
N THR A 260 -29.61 -0.52 9.46
CA THR A 260 -29.52 0.18 10.75
C THR A 260 -28.31 1.09 10.74
N VAL A 261 -28.46 2.32 11.20
CA VAL A 261 -27.40 3.36 11.18
C VAL A 261 -26.86 3.57 12.60
N ALA A 262 -25.56 3.54 12.74
CA ALA A 262 -24.87 3.82 14.00
C ALA A 262 -23.72 4.81 13.81
N ASP A 263 -23.30 5.49 14.89
CA ASP A 263 -22.07 6.24 14.88
C ASP A 263 -20.87 5.27 14.68
N ARG A 264 -20.01 5.58 13.73
CA ARG A 264 -18.88 4.72 13.35
C ARG A 264 -17.89 4.54 14.50
N GLN A 265 -17.60 5.60 15.26
CA GLN A 265 -16.62 5.55 16.35
C GLN A 265 -17.18 4.79 17.55
N GLU A 266 -18.46 4.99 17.88
CA GLU A 266 -19.14 4.23 18.92
C GLU A 266 -19.24 2.76 18.58
N MET A 267 -19.57 2.41 17.32
CA MET A 267 -19.61 1.03 16.85
C MET A 267 -18.22 0.36 16.90
N LEU A 268 -17.16 1.10 16.52
CA LEU A 268 -15.78 0.63 16.62
C LEU A 268 -15.37 0.39 18.07
N ALA A 269 -15.71 1.31 18.97
CA ALA A 269 -15.42 1.18 20.39
C ALA A 269 -16.16 0.02 21.02
N ALA A 270 -17.47 -0.13 20.74
CA ALA A 270 -18.29 -1.24 21.23
C ALA A 270 -17.78 -2.60 20.74
N THR A 271 -17.43 -2.69 19.44
CA THR A 271 -16.85 -3.92 18.88
C THR A 271 -15.53 -4.31 19.55
N ARG A 272 -14.63 -3.34 19.76
CA ARG A 272 -13.36 -3.58 20.45
C ARG A 272 -13.57 -4.03 21.89
N GLN A 273 -14.50 -3.41 22.63
CA GLN A 273 -14.83 -3.78 23.99
C GLN A 273 -15.40 -5.22 24.07
N ALA A 274 -16.35 -5.54 23.20
CA ALA A 274 -16.92 -6.87 23.16
C ALA A 274 -15.91 -7.95 22.80
N ALA A 275 -14.95 -7.64 21.94
CA ALA A 275 -13.92 -8.55 21.49
C ALA A 275 -12.83 -8.91 22.56
N ILE A 276 -12.76 -8.20 23.70
CA ILE A 276 -11.73 -8.44 24.72
C ILE A 276 -11.74 -9.88 25.25
N VAL A 277 -12.91 -10.52 25.30
CA VAL A 277 -13.08 -11.88 25.82
C VAL A 277 -13.13 -12.94 24.69
N THR A 278 -12.93 -12.59 23.43
CA THR A 278 -12.83 -13.58 22.36
C THR A 278 -11.47 -14.29 22.42
N SER A 279 -11.46 -15.58 22.02
CA SER A 279 -10.25 -16.41 21.91
C SER A 279 -10.10 -16.93 20.48
N GLU A 280 -8.98 -17.56 20.16
CA GLU A 280 -8.78 -18.21 18.85
C GLU A 280 -9.82 -19.29 18.54
N GLN A 281 -10.40 -19.91 19.57
CA GLN A 281 -11.43 -20.94 19.45
C GLN A 281 -12.85 -20.34 19.38
N SER A 282 -13.10 -19.18 20.03
CA SER A 282 -14.40 -18.50 20.05
C SER A 282 -14.33 -17.13 19.39
N LYS A 283 -13.91 -17.08 18.12
CA LYS A 283 -13.56 -15.85 17.36
C LYS A 283 -14.71 -14.86 17.15
N GLY A 284 -15.94 -15.14 17.56
CA GLY A 284 -17.08 -14.35 17.16
C GLY A 284 -17.63 -13.45 18.25
N VAL A 285 -18.11 -12.27 17.84
CA VAL A 285 -19.01 -11.41 18.59
C VAL A 285 -20.39 -11.55 17.97
N THR A 286 -21.42 -11.76 18.79
CA THR A 286 -22.83 -11.78 18.36
C THR A 286 -23.38 -10.37 18.43
N TYR A 287 -23.87 -9.87 17.31
CA TYR A 287 -24.51 -8.57 17.14
C TYR A 287 -26.03 -8.80 17.06
N SER A 288 -26.76 -8.32 18.07
CA SER A 288 -28.23 -8.36 18.10
C SER A 288 -28.77 -6.94 17.89
N ILE A 289 -29.32 -6.70 16.71
CA ILE A 289 -29.84 -5.41 16.27
C ILE A 289 -31.34 -5.36 16.60
N THR A 290 -31.73 -4.34 17.37
CA THR A 290 -33.12 -4.06 17.76
C THR A 290 -33.42 -2.59 17.62
N SER A 291 -34.67 -2.18 17.77
CA SER A 291 -35.08 -0.76 17.80
C SER A 291 -34.52 0.04 18.98
N GLU A 292 -33.96 -0.64 19.99
CA GLU A 292 -33.36 0.01 21.18
C GLU A 292 -31.84 0.22 21.03
N GLY A 293 -31.21 -0.48 20.07
CA GLY A 293 -29.77 -0.43 19.84
C GLY A 293 -29.18 -1.74 19.36
N ILE A 294 -27.86 -1.79 19.27
CA ILE A 294 -27.10 -3.00 18.92
C ILE A 294 -26.45 -3.55 20.18
N SER A 295 -26.84 -4.75 20.60
CA SER A 295 -26.20 -5.49 21.69
C SER A 295 -25.10 -6.36 21.11
N LEU A 296 -23.88 -6.25 21.65
CA LEU A 296 -22.70 -7.01 21.27
C LEU A 296 -22.34 -7.97 22.43
N ALA A 297 -22.36 -9.26 22.18
CA ALA A 297 -22.02 -10.26 23.18
C ALA A 297 -20.94 -11.22 22.67
N ALA A 298 -20.00 -11.54 23.54
CA ALA A 298 -19.01 -12.59 23.29
C ALA A 298 -18.86 -13.47 24.53
N LYS A 299 -18.53 -14.73 24.30
CA LYS A 299 -18.30 -15.72 25.37
C LYS A 299 -17.15 -16.63 25.01
N SER A 300 -16.25 -16.81 25.97
CA SER A 300 -15.15 -17.75 25.90
C SER A 300 -15.02 -18.49 27.21
N SER A 301 -14.74 -19.79 27.16
CA SER A 301 -14.51 -20.60 28.34
C SER A 301 -13.28 -20.16 29.14
N GLU A 302 -12.31 -19.52 28.48
CA GLU A 302 -11.05 -19.12 29.09
C GLU A 302 -11.04 -17.67 29.55
N ALA A 303 -11.68 -16.76 28.79
CA ALA A 303 -11.62 -15.31 29.00
C ALA A 303 -12.90 -14.71 29.61
N GLY A 304 -13.99 -15.50 29.74
CA GLY A 304 -15.25 -15.04 30.32
C GLY A 304 -16.27 -14.55 29.31
N GLU A 305 -17.11 -13.59 29.73
CA GLU A 305 -18.25 -13.10 28.94
C GLU A 305 -18.21 -11.56 28.84
N SER A 306 -18.66 -11.02 27.74
CA SER A 306 -18.88 -9.58 27.55
C SER A 306 -20.31 -9.31 27.06
N SER A 307 -20.86 -8.19 27.50
CA SER A 307 -22.10 -7.62 26.99
C SER A 307 -21.93 -6.11 26.89
N VAL A 308 -21.98 -5.60 25.66
CA VAL A 308 -21.75 -4.19 25.35
C VAL A 308 -22.93 -3.71 24.49
N THR A 309 -23.36 -2.46 24.69
CA THR A 309 -24.43 -1.87 23.87
C THR A 309 -23.88 -0.69 23.06
N CYS A 310 -24.22 -0.65 21.78
CA CYS A 310 -23.96 0.48 20.89
C CYS A 310 -25.31 1.16 20.56
N PRO A 311 -25.45 2.47 20.78
CA PRO A 311 -26.63 3.20 20.38
C PRO A 311 -26.73 3.25 18.84
N ILE A 312 -27.94 3.42 18.34
CA ILE A 312 -28.24 3.59 16.92
C ILE A 312 -28.74 4.99 16.63
N LEU A 313 -28.49 5.47 15.44
CA LEU A 313 -29.01 6.74 14.92
C LEU A 313 -30.33 6.54 14.19
N ASP A 314 -30.47 5.41 13.50
CA ASP A 314 -31.70 5.01 12.82
C ASP A 314 -31.82 3.48 12.84
N PHE A 315 -33.06 2.99 12.93
CA PHE A 315 -33.35 1.56 12.98
C PHE A 315 -33.89 1.08 11.63
N GLY A 316 -33.23 0.11 11.05
CA GLY A 316 -33.65 -0.54 9.81
C GLY A 316 -34.51 -1.76 10.10
N GLN A 317 -33.86 -2.87 10.42
CA GLN A 317 -34.55 -4.13 10.72
C GLN A 317 -33.83 -4.92 11.83
N ALA A 318 -34.61 -5.73 12.54
CA ALA A 318 -34.09 -6.63 13.58
C ALA A 318 -33.32 -7.79 12.94
N ALA A 319 -32.13 -8.07 13.47
CA ALA A 319 -31.30 -9.20 13.06
C ALA A 319 -30.38 -9.64 14.19
N THR A 320 -29.98 -10.90 14.17
CA THR A 320 -28.92 -11.42 15.04
C THR A 320 -27.91 -12.15 14.18
N VAL A 321 -26.65 -11.76 14.27
CA VAL A 321 -25.57 -12.32 13.45
C VAL A 321 -24.28 -12.40 14.26
N LYS A 322 -23.48 -13.45 14.02
CA LYS A 322 -22.16 -13.62 14.65
C LYS A 322 -21.07 -13.29 13.64
N LEU A 323 -20.26 -12.29 13.95
CA LEU A 323 -19.19 -11.82 13.06
C LEU A 323 -17.82 -11.90 13.74
N ASP A 324 -16.78 -12.02 12.92
CA ASP A 324 -15.40 -11.80 13.36
C ASP A 324 -15.20 -10.31 13.67
N PRO A 325 -14.96 -9.93 14.93
CA PRO A 325 -14.80 -8.53 15.32
C PRO A 325 -13.60 -7.83 14.66
N VAL A 326 -12.58 -8.60 14.25
CA VAL A 326 -11.43 -8.05 13.51
C VAL A 326 -11.89 -7.50 12.17
N PHE A 327 -12.75 -8.23 11.45
CA PHE A 327 -13.27 -7.79 10.15
C PHE A 327 -14.13 -6.53 10.25
N VAL A 328 -14.99 -6.48 11.28
CA VAL A 328 -15.79 -5.28 11.55
C VAL A 328 -14.90 -4.09 11.92
N CYS A 329 -13.94 -4.28 12.84
CA CYS A 329 -13.02 -3.21 13.22
C CYS A 329 -12.17 -2.70 12.06
N ASP A 330 -11.72 -3.58 11.18
CA ASP A 330 -10.89 -3.20 10.03
C ASP A 330 -11.69 -2.35 9.04
N PHE A 331 -12.94 -2.72 8.73
CA PHE A 331 -13.83 -1.91 7.93
C PHE A 331 -14.04 -0.52 8.55
N LEU A 332 -14.43 -0.48 9.83
CA LEU A 332 -14.72 0.78 10.52
C LEU A 332 -13.51 1.72 10.63
N LYS A 333 -12.28 1.19 10.71
CA LYS A 333 -11.03 1.97 10.70
C LYS A 333 -10.68 2.50 9.32
N ALA A 334 -11.07 1.77 8.27
CA ALA A 334 -10.73 2.12 6.89
C ALA A 334 -11.62 3.24 6.33
N CYS A 335 -12.82 3.41 6.90
CA CYS A 335 -13.76 4.47 6.53
C CYS A 335 -13.32 5.85 7.04
N ASP A 336 -13.80 6.90 6.38
CA ASP A 336 -13.49 8.28 6.74
C ASP A 336 -14.14 8.71 8.06
N ASP A 337 -13.51 9.66 8.75
CA ASP A 337 -14.03 10.23 9.98
C ASP A 337 -15.28 11.09 9.71
N GLY A 338 -16.24 11.01 10.63
CA GLY A 338 -17.48 11.79 10.56
C GLY A 338 -18.62 11.13 9.80
N GLU A 339 -18.37 10.07 9.01
CA GLU A 339 -19.40 9.32 8.33
C GLU A 339 -19.99 8.24 9.26
N PRO A 340 -21.34 8.10 9.31
CA PRO A 340 -21.97 7.02 10.04
C PRO A 340 -21.72 5.67 9.34
N VAL A 341 -21.98 4.56 10.05
CA VAL A 341 -22.01 3.23 9.46
C VAL A 341 -23.42 2.73 9.31
N GLU A 342 -23.77 2.28 8.12
CA GLU A 342 -25.00 1.56 7.80
C GLU A 342 -24.71 0.07 7.86
N ILE A 343 -25.55 -0.67 8.56
CA ILE A 343 -25.41 -2.12 8.80
C ILE A 343 -26.65 -2.81 8.27
N GLU A 344 -26.50 -3.57 7.20
CA GLU A 344 -27.55 -4.38 6.60
C GLU A 344 -27.33 -5.85 6.97
N ALA A 345 -28.08 -6.33 7.93
CA ALA A 345 -28.10 -7.72 8.37
C ALA A 345 -29.53 -8.26 8.31
N VAL A 346 -29.72 -9.49 7.88
CA VAL A 346 -31.05 -10.13 7.72
C VAL A 346 -31.24 -11.30 8.66
N ASP A 347 -30.26 -12.20 8.70
CA ASP A 347 -30.29 -13.43 9.50
C ASP A 347 -28.86 -13.83 9.92
N SER A 348 -28.75 -14.95 10.62
CA SER A 348 -27.48 -15.44 11.16
C SER A 348 -26.54 -16.06 10.12
N SER A 349 -27.01 -16.30 8.90
CA SER A 349 -26.26 -17.04 7.86
C SER A 349 -25.97 -16.20 6.61
N SER A 350 -26.73 -15.15 6.39
CA SER A 350 -26.59 -14.26 5.23
C SER A 350 -25.44 -13.26 5.44
N ALA A 351 -24.72 -12.96 4.36
CA ALA A 351 -23.66 -11.96 4.38
C ALA A 351 -24.16 -10.61 4.91
N VAL A 352 -23.40 -9.98 5.79
CA VAL A 352 -23.68 -8.63 6.30
C VAL A 352 -23.01 -7.60 5.40
N VAL A 353 -23.79 -6.58 4.98
CA VAL A 353 -23.26 -5.45 4.20
C VAL A 353 -23.07 -4.26 5.12
N LEU A 354 -21.91 -3.66 5.05
CA LEU A 354 -21.56 -2.43 5.74
C LEU A 354 -21.34 -1.31 4.71
N ARG A 355 -21.85 -0.12 4.99
CA ARG A 355 -21.61 1.08 4.16
C ARG A 355 -21.22 2.24 5.06
N SER A 356 -20.30 3.08 4.60
CA SER A 356 -19.93 4.34 5.26
C SER A 356 -19.34 5.27 4.21
N GLY A 357 -20.05 6.34 3.83
CA GLY A 357 -19.70 7.15 2.67
C GLY A 357 -19.60 6.28 1.40
N ASP A 358 -18.47 6.38 0.70
CA ASP A 358 -18.19 5.59 -0.52
C ASP A 358 -17.66 4.19 -0.23
N CYS A 359 -17.34 3.87 1.04
CA CYS A 359 -16.87 2.54 1.43
C CYS A 359 -18.02 1.53 1.49
N ARG A 360 -17.81 0.37 0.92
CA ARG A 360 -18.75 -0.77 0.99
C ARG A 360 -18.00 -2.02 1.37
N GLY A 361 -18.49 -2.72 2.40
CA GLY A 361 -17.92 -3.97 2.87
C GLY A 361 -18.97 -5.08 2.93
N VAL A 362 -18.52 -6.31 2.72
CA VAL A 362 -19.30 -7.52 2.94
C VAL A 362 -18.52 -8.41 3.90
N ILE A 363 -19.19 -8.91 4.94
CA ILE A 363 -18.60 -9.83 5.91
C ILE A 363 -19.48 -11.08 5.99
N MET A 364 -18.86 -12.24 5.79
CA MET A 364 -19.54 -13.52 5.97
C MET A 364 -19.68 -13.83 7.46
N PRO A 365 -20.88 -14.23 7.92
CA PRO A 365 -21.08 -14.66 9.29
C PRO A 365 -20.24 -15.88 9.65
N LEU A 366 -19.93 -15.99 10.93
CA LEU A 366 -19.34 -17.20 11.48
C LEU A 366 -20.48 -18.22 11.70
N CYS A 367 -20.36 -19.40 11.09
CA CYS A 367 -21.28 -20.50 11.33
C CYS A 367 -21.17 -20.97 12.78
N GLU A 368 -22.28 -21.19 13.45
CA GLU A 368 -22.31 -21.99 14.69
C GLU A 368 -22.15 -23.46 14.28
N GLU A 369 -21.11 -24.11 14.83
CA GLU A 369 -20.94 -25.56 14.74
C GLU A 369 -21.92 -26.28 15.69
#